data_31ebddfb20b5a986572e628de9029fea
#
_entry.id   31ebddfb20b5a986572e628de9029fea
#
_cell.length_a   1.000
_cell.length_b   1.000
_cell.length_c   1.000
_cell.angle_alpha   90.00
_cell.angle_beta   90.00
_cell.angle_gamma   90.00
#
_symmetry.space_group_name_H-M   'P 1'
#
loop_
_entity.id
_entity.type
_entity.pdbx_description
1 polymer ?
#
loop_
_entity_poly.entity_id
_entity_poly.type
_entity_poly.pdbx_seq_one_letter_code
_entity_poly.pdbx_strand_id
1 'polypeptide(L)'
;MKIFVYGTLMKGFAGHTAYLAGKEPDAEGYIHGKMYHLPEGYPAAIFRHGFRIYGEVYDADEETMHRIREYEDIYEAEPMYEEREADVYTDKGVIRAAVFFASKTFEKYAETFGIPVPSGRWNGNL
;
A
#
# COMPACT_ATOMS: atom_id res chain seq x y z
N MET A 1 -0.80 -5.24 15.09
CA MET A 1 -0.33 -5.69 13.78
C MET A 1 0.28 -4.53 13.01
N LYS A 2 1.43 -4.74 12.39
CA LYS A 2 2.06 -3.70 11.58
C LYS A 2 1.50 -3.72 10.17
N ILE A 3 1.22 -2.54 9.63
CA ILE A 3 0.76 -2.37 8.26
C ILE A 3 1.61 -1.31 7.56
N PHE A 4 2.00 -1.59 6.32
CA PHE A 4 2.71 -0.64 5.45
C PHE A 4 1.72 -0.06 4.45
N VAL A 5 1.60 1.26 4.40
CA VAL A 5 0.70 1.96 3.49
C VAL A 5 1.50 2.84 2.55
N TYR A 6 1.10 2.87 1.28
CA TYR A 6 1.85 3.58 0.23
C TYR A 6 0.96 4.48 -0.64
N GLY A 7 -0.32 4.56 -0.33
CA GLY A 7 -1.29 5.32 -1.12
C GLY A 7 -2.20 6.18 -0.26
N THR A 8 -3.51 6.05 -0.45
CA THR A 8 -4.52 6.90 0.19
C THR A 8 -4.56 6.80 1.71
N LEU A 9 -3.97 5.76 2.30
CA LEU A 9 -3.89 5.59 3.75
C LEU A 9 -2.71 6.33 4.38
N MET A 10 -1.81 6.88 3.57
CA MET A 10 -0.69 7.68 4.07
C MET A 10 -1.18 9.00 4.66
N LYS A 11 -0.42 9.53 5.62
CA LYS A 11 -0.71 10.82 6.25
C LYS A 11 -0.87 11.92 5.19
N GLY A 12 -1.93 12.70 5.32
CA GLY A 12 -2.25 13.77 4.37
C GLY A 12 -3.28 13.39 3.32
N PHE A 13 -3.67 12.11 3.23
CA PHE A 13 -4.69 11.66 2.29
C PHE A 13 -5.97 11.26 3.01
N ALA A 14 -7.08 11.21 2.26
CA ALA A 14 -8.41 10.98 2.83
C ALA A 14 -8.56 9.63 3.55
N GLY A 15 -7.90 8.60 3.04
CA GLY A 15 -7.96 7.27 3.68
C GLY A 15 -7.32 7.25 5.06
N HIS A 16 -6.25 8.02 5.26
CA HIS A 16 -5.63 8.15 6.57
C HIS A 16 -6.62 8.75 7.57
N THR A 17 -7.29 9.83 7.19
CA THR A 17 -8.27 10.49 8.05
C THR A 17 -9.40 9.53 8.43
N ALA A 18 -9.83 8.68 7.50
CA ALA A 18 -10.94 7.75 7.72
C ALA A 18 -10.57 6.55 8.61
N TYR A 19 -9.37 6.00 8.44
CA TYR A 19 -9.00 4.71 9.05
C TYR A 19 -7.86 4.78 10.06
N LEU A 20 -6.96 5.75 9.93
CA LEU A 20 -5.78 5.90 10.77
C LEU A 20 -5.72 7.27 11.47
N ALA A 21 -6.87 7.92 11.61
CA ALA A 21 -6.96 9.26 12.19
C ALA A 21 -6.27 9.34 13.55
N GLY A 22 -5.47 10.38 13.74
CA GLY A 22 -4.75 10.61 14.99
C GLY A 22 -3.52 9.77 15.18
N LYS A 23 -3.21 8.85 14.27
CA LYS A 23 -2.02 8.02 14.36
C LYS A 23 -0.86 8.66 13.61
N GLU A 24 0.32 8.57 14.21
CA GLU A 24 1.57 8.93 13.56
C GLU A 24 2.26 7.65 13.09
N PRO A 25 3.02 7.69 11.98
CA PRO A 25 3.74 6.49 11.54
C PRO A 25 4.79 6.07 12.58
N ASP A 26 4.89 4.77 12.80
CA ASP A 26 5.97 4.20 13.61
C ASP A 26 7.32 4.34 12.90
N ALA A 27 7.29 4.30 11.58
CA ALA A 27 8.48 4.46 10.74
C ALA A 27 8.06 4.80 9.32
N GLU A 28 9.00 5.39 8.58
CA GLU A 28 8.89 5.55 7.13
C GLU A 28 9.94 4.64 6.49
N GLY A 29 9.63 4.10 5.32
CA GLY A 29 10.55 3.21 4.65
C GLY A 29 10.05 2.78 3.30
N TYR A 30 10.64 1.69 2.78
CA TYR A 30 10.26 1.19 1.46
C TYR A 30 10.17 -0.33 1.46
N ILE A 31 9.40 -0.83 0.50
CA ILE A 31 9.32 -2.24 0.16
C ILE A 31 9.87 -2.43 -1.25
N HIS A 32 10.18 -3.67 -1.61
CA HIS A 32 10.49 -4.00 -3.00
C HIS A 32 9.19 -4.11 -3.78
N GLY A 33 9.06 -3.31 -4.83
CA GLY A 33 7.87 -3.31 -5.63
C GLY A 33 7.86 -2.22 -6.67
N LYS A 34 7.03 -2.41 -7.69
CA LYS A 34 6.81 -1.42 -8.74
C LYS A 34 5.42 -0.84 -8.56
N MET A 35 5.34 0.49 -8.58
CA MET A 35 4.09 1.22 -8.40
C MET A 35 3.52 1.68 -9.73
N TYR A 36 2.21 1.55 -9.87
CA TYR A 36 1.46 2.09 -10.99
C TYR A 36 0.39 3.04 -10.47
N HIS A 37 0.20 4.15 -11.16
CA HIS A 37 -0.93 5.03 -10.93
C HIS A 37 -2.06 4.59 -11.85
N LEU A 38 -3.20 4.20 -11.28
CA LEU A 38 -4.31 3.65 -12.04
C LEU A 38 -5.20 4.74 -12.62
N PRO A 39 -5.93 4.46 -13.72
CA PRO A 39 -6.90 5.41 -14.27
C PRO A 39 -7.94 5.87 -13.25
N GLU A 40 -8.26 5.02 -12.28
CA GLU A 40 -9.21 5.31 -11.20
C GLU A 40 -8.68 6.33 -10.19
N GLY A 41 -7.40 6.66 -10.23
CA GLY A 41 -6.83 7.72 -9.40
C GLY A 41 -6.15 7.25 -8.12
N TYR A 42 -5.92 5.94 -7.95
CA TYR A 42 -5.19 5.40 -6.80
C TYR A 42 -4.06 4.48 -7.26
N PRO A 43 -3.10 4.15 -6.39
CA PRO A 43 -1.95 3.36 -6.79
C PRO A 43 -2.18 1.86 -6.65
N ALA A 44 -1.40 1.10 -7.42
CA ALA A 44 -1.27 -0.35 -7.25
C ALA A 44 0.20 -0.70 -7.11
N ALA A 45 0.49 -1.65 -6.23
CA ALA A 45 1.85 -2.16 -6.01
C ALA A 45 1.94 -3.59 -6.51
N ILE A 46 3.00 -3.87 -7.27
CA ILE A 46 3.33 -5.22 -7.72
C ILE A 46 4.69 -5.57 -7.14
N PHE A 47 4.80 -6.72 -6.47
CA PHE A 47 6.09 -7.14 -5.93
C PHE A 47 7.09 -7.35 -7.07
N ARG A 48 8.24 -6.64 -6.99
CA ARG A 48 9.33 -6.75 -7.97
C ARG A 48 10.63 -6.38 -7.29
N HIS A 49 11.67 -7.20 -7.45
CA HIS A 49 13.02 -6.83 -7.05
C HIS A 49 13.57 -5.75 -7.98
N GLY A 50 14.40 -4.87 -7.46
CA GLY A 50 15.02 -3.81 -8.23
C GLY A 50 14.23 -2.51 -8.30
N PHE A 51 13.03 -2.48 -7.73
CA PHE A 51 12.20 -1.28 -7.62
C PHE A 51 11.84 -1.06 -6.16
N ARG A 52 11.56 0.18 -5.79
CA ARG A 52 11.19 0.55 -4.42
C ARG A 52 9.88 1.32 -4.40
N ILE A 53 9.04 0.99 -3.42
CA ILE A 53 7.83 1.73 -3.13
C ILE A 53 7.97 2.29 -1.72
N TYR A 54 7.86 3.61 -1.58
CA TYR A 54 8.02 4.31 -0.31
C TYR A 54 6.67 4.50 0.37
N GLY A 55 6.67 4.42 1.68
CA GLY A 55 5.45 4.58 2.45
C GLY A 55 5.70 4.66 3.95
N GLU A 56 4.65 4.38 4.70
CA GLU A 56 4.61 4.55 6.15
C GLU A 56 4.15 3.27 6.83
N VAL A 57 4.73 2.99 8.00
CA VAL A 57 4.34 1.85 8.83
C VAL A 57 3.52 2.33 10.00
N TYR A 58 2.37 1.70 10.21
CA TYR A 58 1.50 1.96 11.35
C TYR A 58 1.24 0.68 12.14
N ASP A 59 0.96 0.84 13.43
CA ASP A 59 0.45 -0.24 14.24
C ASP A 59 -1.07 -0.13 14.28
N ALA A 60 -1.77 -1.16 13.85
CA ALA A 60 -3.22 -1.18 13.75
C ALA A 60 -3.80 -2.34 14.55
N ASP A 61 -4.90 -2.08 15.29
CA ASP A 61 -5.60 -3.13 16.00
C ASP A 61 -6.47 -3.97 15.05
N GLU A 62 -7.06 -5.03 15.57
CA GLU A 62 -7.89 -5.96 14.80
C GLU A 62 -9.06 -5.26 14.10
N GLU A 63 -9.74 -4.37 14.80
CA GLU A 63 -10.87 -3.64 14.25
C GLU A 63 -10.44 -2.72 13.10
N THR A 64 -9.35 -1.99 13.29
CA THR A 64 -8.80 -1.12 12.26
C THR A 64 -8.38 -1.94 11.04
N MET A 65 -7.70 -3.07 11.26
CA MET A 65 -7.30 -3.95 10.16
C MET A 65 -8.50 -4.50 9.39
N HIS A 66 -9.56 -4.87 10.09
CA HIS A 66 -10.78 -5.36 9.44
C HIS A 66 -11.39 -4.29 8.53
N ARG A 67 -11.48 -3.06 9.01
CA ARG A 67 -12.00 -1.93 8.23
C ARG A 67 -11.13 -1.61 7.03
N ILE A 68 -9.81 -1.68 7.18
CA ILE A 68 -8.87 -1.46 6.07
C ILE A 68 -9.01 -2.57 5.03
N ARG A 69 -9.16 -3.82 5.46
CA ARG A 69 -9.36 -4.96 4.55
C ARG A 69 -10.64 -4.79 3.73
N GLU A 70 -11.71 -4.30 4.35
CA GLU A 70 -12.93 -3.98 3.62
C GLU A 70 -12.70 -2.86 2.60
N TYR A 71 -11.98 -1.83 3.00
CA TYR A 71 -11.63 -0.71 2.12
C TYR A 71 -10.81 -1.18 0.91
N GLU A 72 -9.92 -2.15 1.10
CA GLU A 72 -9.08 -2.71 0.03
C GLU A 72 -9.77 -3.84 -0.75
N ASP A 73 -11.04 -4.11 -0.47
CA ASP A 73 -11.86 -5.13 -1.14
C ASP A 73 -11.28 -6.56 -1.04
N ILE A 74 -10.58 -6.86 0.06
CA ILE A 74 -9.95 -8.17 0.26
C ILE A 74 -10.99 -9.30 0.34
N TYR A 75 -12.18 -8.98 0.82
CA TYR A 75 -13.24 -9.97 1.02
C TYR A 75 -14.11 -10.21 -0.21
N GLU A 76 -13.83 -9.54 -1.31
CA GLU A 76 -14.57 -9.73 -2.54
C GLU A 76 -14.20 -11.07 -3.21
N ALA A 77 -15.10 -11.60 -4.06
CA ALA A 77 -14.86 -12.86 -4.76
C ALA A 77 -13.66 -12.76 -5.71
N GLU A 78 -13.48 -11.60 -6.34
CA GLU A 78 -12.33 -11.31 -7.21
C GLU A 78 -11.67 -10.02 -6.73
N PRO A 79 -10.89 -10.08 -5.64
CA PRO A 79 -10.34 -8.87 -5.05
C PRO A 79 -9.28 -8.24 -5.95
N MET A 80 -9.25 -6.90 -5.97
CA MET A 80 -8.23 -6.14 -6.68
C MET A 80 -6.89 -6.24 -5.97
N TYR A 81 -6.91 -6.31 -4.65
CA TYR A 81 -5.72 -6.37 -3.82
C TYR A 81 -5.71 -7.64 -2.99
N GLU A 82 -4.51 -8.08 -2.64
CA GLU A 82 -4.32 -9.19 -1.69
C GLU A 82 -3.37 -8.74 -0.59
N GLU A 83 -3.65 -9.20 0.63
CA GLU A 83 -2.80 -8.90 1.78
C GLU A 83 -1.66 -9.92 1.83
N ARG A 84 -0.42 -9.41 1.90
CA ARG A 84 0.78 -10.24 2.04
C ARG A 84 1.70 -9.58 3.05
N GLU A 85 2.50 -10.38 3.73
CA GLU A 85 3.56 -9.83 4.57
C GLU A 85 4.80 -9.56 3.73
N ALA A 86 5.46 -8.45 4.06
CA ALA A 86 6.69 -8.06 3.38
C ALA A 86 7.64 -7.38 4.37
N ASP A 87 8.92 -7.38 4.01
CA ASP A 87 9.93 -6.65 4.75
C ASP A 87 9.89 -5.18 4.33
N VAL A 88 9.78 -4.30 5.33
CA VAL A 88 9.87 -2.86 5.12
C VAL A 88 11.24 -2.41 5.62
N TYR A 89 12.00 -1.76 4.76
CA TYR A 89 13.35 -1.28 5.06
C TYR A 89 13.26 0.15 5.56
N THR A 90 13.59 0.36 6.82
CA THR A 90 13.48 1.66 7.49
C THR A 90 14.81 2.05 8.13
N ASP A 91 14.93 3.30 8.55
CA ASP A 91 16.08 3.78 9.34
C ASP A 91 16.16 3.15 10.73
N LYS A 92 15.08 2.53 11.18
CA LYS A 92 15.02 1.80 12.46
C LYS A 92 15.25 0.29 12.28
N GLY A 93 15.65 -0.15 11.10
CA GLY A 93 15.84 -1.54 10.75
C GLY A 93 14.71 -2.10 9.89
N VAL A 94 14.69 -3.40 9.71
CA VAL A 94 13.68 -4.09 8.90
C VAL A 94 12.47 -4.41 9.76
N ILE A 95 11.29 -3.99 9.30
CA ILE A 95 10.02 -4.25 9.97
C ILE A 95 9.17 -5.13 9.08
N ARG A 96 8.69 -6.26 9.60
CA ARG A 96 7.75 -7.13 8.89
C ARG A 96 6.35 -6.56 9.02
N ALA A 97 5.65 -6.32 7.90
CA ALA A 97 4.35 -5.68 7.91
C ALA A 97 3.42 -6.27 6.85
N ALA A 98 2.12 -6.12 7.07
CA ALA A 98 1.11 -6.44 6.06
C ALA A 98 1.13 -5.35 4.97
N VAL A 99 1.07 -5.78 3.72
CA VAL A 99 1.05 -4.90 2.55
C VAL A 99 -0.06 -5.38 1.60
N PHE A 100 -0.81 -4.44 1.05
CA PHE A 100 -1.84 -4.76 0.07
C PHE A 100 -1.28 -4.59 -1.33
N PHE A 101 -0.90 -5.72 -1.93
CA PHE A 101 -0.42 -5.78 -3.31
C PHE A 101 -1.59 -6.02 -4.27
N ALA A 102 -1.42 -5.65 -5.52
CA ALA A 102 -2.36 -6.05 -6.56
C ALA A 102 -2.46 -7.57 -6.62
N SER A 103 -3.69 -8.10 -6.71
CA SER A 103 -3.89 -9.53 -6.94
C SER A 103 -3.33 -9.91 -8.31
N LYS A 104 -3.11 -11.20 -8.56
CA LYS A 104 -2.56 -11.66 -9.85
C LYS A 104 -3.38 -11.19 -11.05
N THR A 105 -4.71 -11.25 -10.92
CA THR A 105 -5.60 -10.78 -11.98
C THR A 105 -5.45 -9.28 -12.19
N PHE A 106 -5.35 -8.54 -11.10
CA PHE A 106 -5.27 -7.09 -11.15
C PHE A 106 -3.89 -6.56 -11.54
N GLU A 107 -2.81 -7.36 -11.33
CA GLU A 107 -1.47 -7.02 -11.83
C GLU A 107 -1.49 -6.72 -13.32
N LYS A 108 -2.16 -7.58 -14.07
CA LYS A 108 -2.24 -7.43 -15.54
C LYS A 108 -2.96 -6.15 -15.93
N TYR A 109 -4.04 -5.83 -15.24
CA TYR A 109 -4.77 -4.59 -15.44
C TYR A 109 -3.86 -3.38 -15.17
N ALA A 110 -3.17 -3.40 -14.05
CA ALA A 110 -2.28 -2.31 -13.65
C ALA A 110 -1.14 -2.11 -14.66
N GLU A 111 -0.54 -3.18 -15.13
CA GLU A 111 0.53 -3.11 -16.12
C GLU A 111 0.03 -2.63 -17.49
N THR A 112 -1.22 -2.94 -17.83
CA THR A 112 -1.81 -2.56 -19.12
C THR A 112 -2.31 -1.11 -19.13
N PHE A 113 -3.01 -0.70 -18.08
CA PHE A 113 -3.70 0.58 -18.04
C PHE A 113 -3.10 1.59 -17.08
N GLY A 114 -2.28 1.14 -16.13
CA GLY A 114 -1.63 2.03 -15.18
C GLY A 114 -0.42 2.73 -15.77
N ILE A 115 -0.04 3.84 -15.14
CA ILE A 115 1.16 4.58 -15.51
C ILE A 115 2.22 4.30 -14.44
N PRO A 116 3.41 3.78 -14.82
CA PRO A 116 4.48 3.54 -13.86
C PRO A 116 4.86 4.81 -13.10
N VAL A 117 5.12 4.65 -11.80
CA VAL A 117 5.60 5.74 -10.95
C VAL A 117 7.06 5.44 -10.58
N PRO A 118 8.02 5.94 -11.37
CA PRO A 118 9.44 5.57 -11.20
C PRO A 118 10.02 5.97 -9.84
N SER A 119 9.51 7.05 -9.24
CA SER A 119 9.97 7.50 -7.93
C SER A 119 9.58 6.53 -6.81
N GLY A 120 8.57 5.69 -7.02
CA GLY A 120 8.02 4.84 -5.97
C GLY A 120 7.27 5.61 -4.88
N ARG A 121 7.02 6.90 -5.10
CA ARG A 121 6.32 7.76 -4.14
C ARG A 121 5.02 8.26 -4.74
N TRP A 122 3.91 7.87 -4.12
CA TRP A 122 2.60 8.30 -4.60
C TRP A 122 2.25 9.66 -3.99
N ASN A 123 1.81 10.59 -4.84
CA ASN A 123 1.47 11.96 -4.41
C ASN A 123 0.02 12.34 -4.71
N GLY A 124 -0.80 11.38 -5.11
CA GLY A 124 -2.21 11.64 -5.44
C GLY A 124 -2.45 12.05 -6.89
N ASN A 125 -1.41 12.41 -7.60
CA ASN A 125 -1.46 12.84 -9.01
C ASN A 125 -0.30 12.25 -9.78
N LEU A 126 -0.36 12.44 -11.08
CA LEU A 126 0.78 12.21 -11.96
C LEU A 126 1.45 13.50 -12.34
#